data_656068a27808f87645beb3f1d7a1374a
#
_entry.id   656068a27808f87645beb3f1d7a1374a
#
_cell.length_a   1.000
_cell.length_b   1.000
_cell.length_c   1.000
_cell.angle_alpha   90.00
_cell.angle_beta   90.00
_cell.angle_gamma   90.00
#
_symmetry.space_group_name_H-M   'P 1'
#
loop_
_entity.id
_entity.type
_entity.pdbx_description
1 polymer ?
#
loop_
_entity_poly.entity_id
_entity_poly.type
_entity_poly.pdbx_seq_one_letter_code
_entity_poly.pdbx_strand_id
1 'polypeptide(L)'
;MRAPTVNAPKISDLPSGTGSYRFLYFSELIKRPICVGKIKDRIGKLTDLVFSLTEPYPQAVGIYIEHGWNKPTEFIPWARVLRIEDDAIFVQPPGNGNTYPPFVDQPDWILVDKHLMGRTILDMDGRRVEVVNDVHLLESKGRMLIVHVDISFNGFLRRWGLGGIRWIKDQLISWKYVQPLSVEE
;
A
#
# COMPACT_ATOMS: atom_id res chain seq x y z
N MET A 1 -32.30 6.11 7.10
CA MET A 1 -31.78 4.78 6.76
C MET A 1 -30.36 4.72 7.25
N ARG A 2 -30.01 3.81 8.18
CA ARG A 2 -28.65 3.63 8.67
C ARG A 2 -27.86 2.88 7.61
N ALA A 3 -26.72 3.42 7.19
CA ALA A 3 -25.77 2.71 6.35
C ALA A 3 -25.34 1.40 7.04
N PRO A 4 -25.24 0.29 6.32
CA PRO A 4 -24.72 -0.95 6.89
C PRO A 4 -23.31 -0.73 7.38
N THR A 5 -23.04 -1.10 8.61
CA THR A 5 -21.72 -1.12 9.21
C THR A 5 -20.95 -2.22 8.46
N VAL A 6 -20.02 -1.87 7.58
CA VAL A 6 -19.12 -2.84 6.98
C VAL A 6 -18.26 -3.39 8.12
N ASN A 7 -18.54 -4.62 8.53
CA ASN A 7 -17.70 -5.35 9.46
C ASN A 7 -16.32 -5.54 8.83
N ALA A 8 -15.27 -5.31 9.60
CA ALA A 8 -13.94 -5.77 9.26
C ALA A 8 -14.02 -7.23 8.75
N PRO A 9 -13.18 -7.63 7.78
CA PRO A 9 -13.22 -8.99 7.24
C PRO A 9 -13.20 -9.97 8.40
N LYS A 10 -14.08 -10.94 8.34
CA LYS A 10 -14.04 -12.03 9.34
C LYS A 10 -12.71 -12.73 9.18
N ILE A 11 -12.09 -13.09 10.29
CA ILE A 11 -10.80 -13.82 10.32
C ILE A 11 -10.86 -15.10 9.45
N SER A 12 -12.06 -15.64 9.19
CA SER A 12 -12.31 -16.75 8.27
C SER A 12 -11.97 -16.46 6.80
N ASP A 13 -11.94 -15.20 6.39
CA ASP A 13 -11.66 -14.79 4.99
C ASP A 13 -10.17 -14.58 4.74
N LEU A 14 -9.35 -14.65 5.80
CA LEU A 14 -7.90 -14.53 5.75
C LEU A 14 -7.25 -15.91 5.47
N PRO A 15 -6.10 -15.95 4.78
CA PRO A 15 -5.41 -17.21 4.51
C PRO A 15 -5.10 -17.94 5.83
N SER A 16 -5.72 -19.10 6.01
CA SER A 16 -5.61 -19.94 7.20
C SER A 16 -4.15 -20.34 7.47
N GLY A 17 -3.59 -19.92 8.59
CA GLY A 17 -2.29 -20.37 9.06
C GLY A 17 -1.86 -19.61 10.31
N THR A 18 -1.25 -20.32 11.24
CA THR A 18 -0.66 -19.85 12.52
C THR A 18 0.54 -18.94 12.31
N GLY A 19 0.40 -17.88 11.52
CA GLY A 19 1.42 -16.87 11.29
C GLY A 19 0.96 -15.52 11.81
N SER A 20 1.88 -14.75 12.36
CA SER A 20 1.68 -13.35 12.71
C SER A 20 1.19 -12.59 11.47
N TYR A 21 0.11 -11.84 11.60
CA TYR A 21 -0.36 -10.89 10.59
C TYR A 21 -0.47 -9.50 11.21
N ARG A 22 -0.30 -8.48 10.36
CA ARG A 22 -0.34 -7.08 10.77
C ARG A 22 -1.06 -6.26 9.72
N PHE A 23 -1.92 -5.34 10.18
CA PHE A 23 -2.52 -4.32 9.33
C PHE A 23 -1.71 -3.03 9.41
N LEU A 24 -1.59 -2.37 8.26
CA LEU A 24 -0.87 -1.11 8.09
C LEU A 24 -1.69 -0.19 7.19
N TYR A 25 -1.53 1.11 7.36
CA TYR A 25 -2.02 2.08 6.39
C TYR A 25 -0.88 2.53 5.47
N PHE A 26 -1.17 2.70 4.19
CA PHE A 26 -0.15 3.15 3.23
C PHE A 26 0.44 4.51 3.61
N SER A 27 -0.39 5.43 4.12
CA SER A 27 0.07 6.75 4.59
C SER A 27 1.12 6.68 5.70
N GLU A 28 1.16 5.60 6.46
CA GLU A 28 2.16 5.35 7.50
C GLU A 28 3.50 4.84 6.93
N LEU A 29 3.48 4.29 5.73
CA LEU A 29 4.66 3.72 5.07
C LEU A 29 5.34 4.71 4.13
N ILE A 30 4.57 5.56 3.44
CA ILE A 30 5.12 6.50 2.46
C ILE A 30 6.18 7.42 3.10
N LYS A 31 7.25 7.69 2.37
CA LYS A 31 8.42 8.46 2.82
C LYS A 31 9.26 7.80 3.92
N ARG A 32 8.90 6.58 4.36
CA ARG A 32 9.70 5.83 5.33
C ARG A 32 11.09 5.53 4.75
N PRO A 33 12.17 5.66 5.54
CA PRO A 33 13.53 5.33 5.10
C PRO A 33 13.63 3.87 4.65
N ILE A 34 14.37 3.62 3.57
CA ILE A 34 14.73 2.30 3.11
C ILE A 34 16.21 2.10 3.38
N CYS A 35 16.54 1.02 4.08
CA CYS A 35 17.88 0.74 4.58
C CYS A 35 18.34 -0.66 4.17
N VAL A 36 19.63 -0.77 3.85
CA VAL A 36 20.30 -2.06 3.60
C VAL A 36 21.05 -2.47 4.86
N GLY A 37 20.61 -3.58 5.48
CA GLY A 37 21.27 -4.12 6.66
C GLY A 37 21.02 -3.33 7.95
N LYS A 38 21.55 -2.11 8.08
CA LYS A 38 21.44 -1.26 9.27
C LYS A 38 20.72 0.05 8.96
N ILE A 39 20.14 0.67 9.99
CA ILE A 39 19.41 1.94 9.84
C ILE A 39 20.28 3.10 9.29
N LYS A 40 21.59 3.01 9.49
CA LYS A 40 22.54 4.00 8.95
C LYS A 40 22.79 3.85 7.45
N ASP A 41 22.55 2.68 6.90
CA ASP A 41 22.79 2.35 5.49
C ASP A 41 21.55 2.66 4.63
N ARG A 42 21.07 3.89 4.77
CA ARG A 42 19.89 4.38 4.07
C ARG A 42 20.19 4.61 2.60
N ILE A 43 19.37 4.03 1.73
CA ILE A 43 19.47 4.14 0.27
C ILE A 43 18.43 5.08 -0.35
N GLY A 44 17.35 5.37 0.36
CA GLY A 44 16.29 6.26 -0.13
C GLY A 44 15.11 6.32 0.83
N LYS A 45 13.97 6.74 0.29
CA LYS A 45 12.67 6.73 0.96
C LYS A 45 11.67 5.98 0.08
N LEU A 46 10.69 5.33 0.73
CA LEU A 46 9.57 4.78 0.01
C LEU A 46 8.84 5.89 -0.75
N THR A 47 8.83 5.81 -2.07
CA THR A 47 8.05 6.72 -2.92
C THR A 47 6.68 6.11 -3.20
N ASP A 48 6.63 4.82 -3.55
CA ASP A 48 5.38 4.11 -3.78
C ASP A 48 5.54 2.60 -3.57
N LEU A 49 4.43 1.90 -3.38
CA LEU A 49 4.36 0.45 -3.38
C LEU A 49 3.70 -0.04 -4.66
N VAL A 50 4.31 -1.05 -5.27
CA VAL A 50 3.83 -1.66 -6.51
C VAL A 50 3.14 -2.97 -6.20
N PHE A 51 1.90 -3.12 -6.67
CA PHE A 51 1.09 -4.31 -6.50
C PHE A 51 0.70 -4.89 -7.85
N SER A 52 0.71 -6.21 -7.98
CA SER A 52 0.06 -6.91 -9.08
C SER A 52 -1.41 -7.13 -8.76
N LEU A 53 -2.27 -6.89 -9.76
CA LEU A 53 -3.73 -7.09 -9.65
C LEU A 53 -4.06 -8.58 -9.67
N THR A 54 -3.82 -9.25 -8.56
CA THR A 54 -4.17 -10.68 -8.35
C THR A 54 -5.50 -10.81 -7.61
N GLU A 55 -6.25 -11.87 -7.89
CA GLU A 55 -7.48 -12.17 -7.15
C GLU A 55 -7.21 -13.06 -5.94
N PRO A 56 -7.96 -12.90 -4.85
CA PRO A 56 -9.00 -11.88 -4.63
C PRO A 56 -8.46 -10.53 -4.17
N TYR A 57 -7.17 -10.41 -3.91
CA TYR A 57 -6.53 -9.19 -3.40
C TYR A 57 -5.21 -8.93 -4.12
N PRO A 58 -4.92 -7.68 -4.51
CA PRO A 58 -3.62 -7.31 -5.07
C PRO A 58 -2.50 -7.65 -4.11
N GLN A 59 -1.41 -8.17 -4.64
CA GLN A 59 -0.23 -8.55 -3.88
C GLN A 59 0.97 -7.69 -4.26
N ALA A 60 1.73 -7.23 -3.25
CA ALA A 60 2.93 -6.44 -3.46
C ALA A 60 3.97 -7.22 -4.28
N VAL A 61 4.49 -6.58 -5.31
CA VAL A 61 5.57 -7.09 -6.16
C VAL A 61 6.87 -6.33 -5.96
N GLY A 62 6.82 -5.13 -5.38
CA GLY A 62 8.03 -4.38 -5.07
C GLY A 62 7.80 -2.98 -4.52
N ILE A 63 8.92 -2.33 -4.30
CA ILE A 63 9.02 -0.95 -3.82
C ILE A 63 9.55 -0.09 -4.97
N TYR A 64 8.93 1.05 -5.17
CA TYR A 64 9.36 2.08 -6.10
C TYR A 64 10.06 3.22 -5.34
N ILE A 65 11.27 3.57 -5.77
CA ILE A 65 12.05 4.66 -5.22
C ILE A 65 12.34 5.69 -6.30
N GLU A 66 12.05 6.94 -5.99
CA GLU A 66 12.42 8.09 -6.79
C GLU A 66 13.44 8.94 -6.01
N HIS A 67 14.59 9.18 -6.62
CA HIS A 67 15.69 9.92 -5.97
C HIS A 67 15.66 11.43 -6.26
N GLY A 68 14.62 11.92 -6.93
CA GLY A 68 14.44 13.32 -7.33
C GLY A 68 14.81 13.59 -8.78
N TRP A 69 14.77 14.86 -9.17
CA TRP A 69 14.94 15.28 -10.55
C TRP A 69 16.23 14.73 -11.19
N ASN A 70 16.11 14.21 -12.42
CA ASN A 70 17.21 13.66 -13.22
C ASN A 70 17.98 12.48 -12.60
N LYS A 71 17.44 11.84 -11.58
CA LYS A 71 18.00 10.60 -11.06
C LYS A 71 17.16 9.42 -11.52
N PRO A 72 17.79 8.28 -11.83
CA PRO A 72 17.05 7.08 -12.22
C PRO A 72 16.13 6.64 -11.05
N THR A 73 14.99 6.10 -11.41
CA THR A 73 14.11 5.42 -10.46
C THR A 73 14.66 4.02 -10.20
N GLU A 74 14.42 3.49 -9.01
CA GLU A 74 14.82 2.14 -8.65
C GLU A 74 13.61 1.31 -8.25
N PHE A 75 13.67 0.03 -8.59
CA PHE A 75 12.67 -0.96 -8.23
C PHE A 75 13.30 -2.04 -7.36
N ILE A 76 12.80 -2.18 -6.12
CA ILE A 76 13.22 -3.24 -5.22
C ILE A 76 12.16 -4.34 -5.25
N PRO A 77 12.44 -5.51 -5.82
CA PRO A 77 11.50 -6.64 -5.80
C PRO A 77 11.08 -6.99 -4.38
N TRP A 78 9.81 -7.33 -4.18
CA TRP A 78 9.26 -7.65 -2.85
C TRP A 78 10.02 -8.77 -2.13
N ALA A 79 10.54 -9.74 -2.89
CA ALA A 79 11.36 -10.83 -2.36
C ALA A 79 12.65 -10.36 -1.64
N ARG A 80 13.07 -9.12 -1.86
CA ARG A 80 14.22 -8.51 -1.17
C ARG A 80 13.83 -7.69 0.06
N VAL A 81 12.55 -7.50 0.33
CA VAL A 81 12.09 -6.86 1.55
C VAL A 81 12.23 -7.85 2.71
N LEU A 82 13.03 -7.49 3.69
CA LEU A 82 13.32 -8.34 4.85
C LEU A 82 12.28 -8.12 5.96
N ARG A 83 12.02 -6.86 6.28
CA ARG A 83 11.08 -6.46 7.33
C ARG A 83 10.69 -5.00 7.20
N ILE A 84 9.52 -4.69 7.72
CA ILE A 84 9.00 -3.33 7.82
C ILE A 84 8.88 -3.02 9.31
N GLU A 85 9.66 -2.04 9.76
CA GLU A 85 9.65 -1.54 11.14
C GLU A 85 9.03 -0.13 11.18
N ASP A 86 8.73 0.39 12.37
CA ASP A 86 8.04 1.67 12.50
C ASP A 86 8.86 2.86 11.98
N ASP A 87 10.18 2.74 11.98
CA ASP A 87 11.12 3.80 11.61
C ASP A 87 11.81 3.56 10.25
N ALA A 88 11.81 2.33 9.73
CA ALA A 88 12.48 1.99 8.48
C ALA A 88 11.93 0.72 7.81
N ILE A 89 12.19 0.61 6.51
CA ILE A 89 11.99 -0.61 5.72
C ILE A 89 13.38 -1.18 5.42
N PHE A 90 13.61 -2.42 5.82
CA PHE A 90 14.89 -3.10 5.62
C PHE A 90 14.82 -4.04 4.44
N VAL A 91 15.82 -3.92 3.57
CA VAL A 91 15.92 -4.70 2.32
C VAL A 91 17.27 -5.38 2.19
N GLN A 92 17.33 -6.45 1.42
CA GLN A 92 18.60 -7.08 1.02
C GLN A 92 19.32 -6.18 0.02
N PRO A 93 20.65 -6.20 -0.02
CA PRO A 93 21.41 -5.45 -1.03
C PRO A 93 21.07 -5.92 -2.45
N PRO A 94 21.32 -5.10 -3.50
CA PRO A 94 21.19 -5.50 -4.88
C PRO A 94 22.00 -6.79 -5.16
N GLY A 95 21.45 -7.70 -5.98
CA GLY A 95 22.09 -9.00 -6.22
C GLY A 95 23.39 -8.91 -7.01
N ASN A 96 23.32 -8.34 -8.20
CA ASN A 96 24.44 -8.20 -9.11
C ASN A 96 24.66 -6.71 -9.41
N GLY A 97 25.60 -6.09 -8.71
CA GLY A 97 25.92 -4.67 -8.89
C GLY A 97 25.60 -3.82 -7.66
N ASN A 98 25.80 -2.51 -7.76
CA ASN A 98 25.62 -1.57 -6.66
C ASN A 98 24.23 -0.89 -6.64
N THR A 99 23.37 -1.20 -7.61
CA THR A 99 22.06 -0.56 -7.78
C THR A 99 20.97 -1.59 -8.04
N TYR A 100 19.75 -1.26 -7.68
CA TYR A 100 18.57 -2.01 -8.07
C TYR A 100 18.20 -1.68 -9.52
N PRO A 101 17.49 -2.59 -10.24
CA PRO A 101 17.03 -2.31 -11.58
C PRO A 101 16.11 -1.08 -11.62
N PRO A 102 16.04 -0.38 -12.77
CA PRO A 102 15.05 0.67 -12.95
C PRO A 102 13.64 0.08 -12.92
N PHE A 103 12.67 0.91 -12.50
CA PHE A 103 11.27 0.53 -12.58
C PHE A 103 10.82 0.44 -14.04
N VAL A 104 10.16 -0.67 -14.36
CA VAL A 104 9.51 -0.89 -15.67
C VAL A 104 8.06 -1.27 -15.39
N ASP A 105 7.15 -0.42 -15.81
CA ASP A 105 5.71 -0.61 -15.59
C ASP A 105 5.20 -1.87 -16.32
N GLN A 106 4.22 -2.55 -15.71
CA GLN A 106 3.58 -3.73 -16.28
C GLN A 106 2.06 -3.50 -16.33
N PRO A 107 1.35 -4.08 -17.32
CA PRO A 107 -0.09 -3.82 -17.53
C PRO A 107 -0.99 -4.18 -16.34
N ASP A 108 -0.59 -5.16 -15.53
CA ASP A 108 -1.32 -5.64 -14.35
C ASP A 108 -0.79 -5.06 -13.04
N TRP A 109 0.10 -4.07 -13.11
CA TRP A 109 0.67 -3.43 -11.93
C TRP A 109 -0.03 -2.11 -11.61
N ILE A 110 -0.24 -1.88 -10.31
CA ILE A 110 -0.71 -0.60 -9.78
C ILE A 110 0.28 -0.06 -8.76
N LEU A 111 0.46 1.25 -8.78
CA LEU A 111 1.20 2.01 -7.77
C LEU A 111 0.16 2.64 -6.84
N VAL A 112 0.32 2.45 -5.55
CA VAL A 112 -0.70 2.87 -4.56
C VAL A 112 -0.87 4.38 -4.53
N ASP A 113 0.23 5.15 -4.40
CA ASP A 113 0.13 6.61 -4.37
C ASP A 113 -0.36 7.17 -5.70
N LYS A 114 0.23 6.72 -6.79
CA LYS A 114 -0.07 7.25 -8.13
C LYS A 114 -1.49 6.92 -8.60
N HIS A 115 -1.96 5.68 -8.36
CA HIS A 115 -3.17 5.17 -8.99
C HIS A 115 -4.38 5.05 -8.04
N LEU A 116 -4.16 5.08 -6.72
CA LEU A 116 -5.24 4.92 -5.74
C LEU A 116 -5.40 6.14 -4.83
N MET A 117 -4.32 6.65 -4.22
CA MET A 117 -4.44 7.73 -3.24
C MET A 117 -5.03 9.00 -3.86
N GLY A 118 -6.14 9.48 -3.29
CA GLY A 118 -6.86 10.65 -3.78
C GLY A 118 -7.62 10.44 -5.09
N ARG A 119 -7.66 9.21 -5.60
CA ARG A 119 -8.39 8.87 -6.82
C ARG A 119 -9.82 8.47 -6.51
N THR A 120 -10.66 8.62 -7.52
CA THR A 120 -12.05 8.22 -7.45
C THR A 120 -12.20 6.74 -7.80
N ILE A 121 -13.00 6.04 -7.03
CA ILE A 121 -13.34 4.63 -7.24
C ILE A 121 -14.85 4.46 -7.30
N LEU A 122 -15.29 3.37 -7.90
CA LEU A 122 -16.66 2.90 -7.81
C LEU A 122 -16.75 1.82 -6.72
N ASP A 123 -17.54 2.09 -5.69
CA ASP A 123 -17.94 1.11 -4.70
C ASP A 123 -19.10 0.27 -5.27
N MET A 124 -18.79 -0.96 -5.66
CA MET A 124 -19.76 -1.86 -6.29
C MET A 124 -20.81 -2.40 -5.30
N ASP A 125 -20.51 -2.45 -4.00
CA ASP A 125 -21.44 -2.88 -2.96
C ASP A 125 -22.41 -1.74 -2.62
N GLY A 126 -21.89 -0.56 -2.33
CA GLY A 126 -22.68 0.64 -2.05
C GLY A 126 -23.22 1.35 -3.29
N ARG A 127 -22.79 0.96 -4.50
CA ARG A 127 -23.12 1.61 -5.78
C ARG A 127 -22.90 3.12 -5.75
N ARG A 128 -21.76 3.51 -5.25
CA ARG A 128 -21.40 4.92 -5.04
C ARG A 128 -20.02 5.21 -5.63
N VAL A 129 -19.82 6.48 -5.92
CA VAL A 129 -18.52 7.02 -6.31
C VAL A 129 -17.86 7.60 -5.06
N GLU A 130 -16.68 7.14 -4.74
CA GLU A 130 -15.96 7.51 -3.51
C GLU A 130 -14.52 7.91 -3.82
N VAL A 131 -13.91 8.71 -2.93
CA VAL A 131 -12.50 9.10 -3.05
C VAL A 131 -11.68 8.29 -2.07
N VAL A 132 -10.60 7.67 -2.55
CA VAL A 132 -9.66 6.93 -1.72
C VAL A 132 -8.81 7.91 -0.92
N ASN A 133 -8.97 7.90 0.40
CA ASN A 133 -8.20 8.73 1.31
C ASN A 133 -6.97 8.00 1.87
N ASP A 134 -7.06 6.68 2.02
CA ASP A 134 -5.92 5.83 2.41
C ASP A 134 -6.13 4.40 1.90
N VAL A 135 -5.08 3.59 1.97
CA VAL A 135 -5.12 2.18 1.59
C VAL A 135 -4.73 1.31 2.78
N HIS A 136 -5.58 0.34 3.10
CA HIS A 136 -5.40 -0.57 4.22
C HIS A 136 -4.75 -1.87 3.73
N LEU A 137 -3.58 -2.13 4.24
CA LEU A 137 -2.70 -3.21 3.85
C LEU A 137 -2.69 -4.33 4.90
N LEU A 138 -2.57 -5.56 4.45
CA LEU A 138 -2.35 -6.73 5.29
C LEU A 138 -0.97 -7.32 5.02
N GLU A 139 -0.10 -7.32 6.02
CA GLU A 139 1.15 -8.07 6.00
C GLU A 139 0.94 -9.43 6.66
N SER A 140 1.23 -10.49 5.94
CA SER A 140 1.13 -11.86 6.43
C SER A 140 2.10 -12.78 5.70
N LYS A 141 2.88 -13.55 6.44
CA LYS A 141 3.80 -14.57 5.89
C LYS A 141 4.73 -14.02 4.79
N GLY A 142 5.28 -12.82 5.00
CA GLY A 142 6.17 -12.18 4.03
C GLY A 142 5.47 -11.61 2.79
N ARG A 143 4.14 -11.66 2.72
CA ARG A 143 3.32 -11.05 1.67
C ARG A 143 2.67 -9.78 2.19
N MET A 144 2.44 -8.83 1.28
CA MET A 144 1.66 -7.64 1.54
C MET A 144 0.50 -7.60 0.55
N LEU A 145 -0.72 -7.42 1.06
CA LEU A 145 -1.94 -7.40 0.27
C LEU A 145 -2.69 -6.08 0.47
N ILE A 146 -3.34 -5.58 -0.58
CA ILE A 146 -4.35 -4.54 -0.44
C ILE A 146 -5.66 -5.22 -0.07
N VAL A 147 -6.20 -4.92 1.11
CA VAL A 147 -7.43 -5.55 1.59
C VAL A 147 -8.63 -4.62 1.62
N HIS A 148 -8.41 -3.32 1.87
CA HIS A 148 -9.44 -2.30 1.84
C HIS A 148 -8.90 -0.98 1.31
N VAL A 149 -9.81 -0.11 0.87
CA VAL A 149 -9.58 1.32 0.72
C VAL A 149 -10.34 2.07 1.80
N ASP A 150 -9.74 3.12 2.33
CA ASP A 150 -10.35 3.99 3.34
C ASP A 150 -10.88 5.26 2.67
N ILE A 151 -12.17 5.48 2.80
CA ILE A 151 -12.88 6.65 2.28
C ILE A 151 -13.26 7.64 3.39
N SER A 152 -12.83 7.36 4.63
CA SER A 152 -13.18 8.18 5.79
C SER A 152 -12.39 9.48 5.84
N PHE A 153 -12.92 10.43 6.61
CA PHE A 153 -12.19 11.66 6.92
C PHE A 153 -10.92 11.39 7.75
N ASN A 154 -10.90 10.33 8.55
CA ASN A 154 -9.69 9.89 9.26
C ASN A 154 -8.57 9.47 8.29
N GLY A 155 -8.91 8.80 7.17
CA GLY A 155 -7.96 8.49 6.12
C GLY A 155 -7.33 9.76 5.52
N PHE A 156 -8.15 10.78 5.27
CA PHE A 156 -7.66 12.09 4.84
C PHE A 156 -6.70 12.71 5.87
N LEU A 157 -7.05 12.71 7.17
CA LEU A 157 -6.18 13.25 8.23
C LEU A 157 -4.85 12.48 8.34
N ARG A 158 -4.86 11.15 8.25
CA ARG A 158 -3.63 10.33 8.25
C ARG A 158 -2.71 10.72 7.09
N ARG A 159 -3.25 10.88 5.89
CA ARG A 159 -2.49 11.29 4.71
C ARG A 159 -1.76 12.62 4.91
N TRP A 160 -2.34 13.53 5.68
CA TRP A 160 -1.76 14.85 6.00
C TRP A 160 -0.91 14.86 7.28
N GLY A 161 -0.61 13.70 7.87
CA GLY A 161 0.20 13.60 9.07
C GLY A 161 -0.52 13.94 10.38
N LEU A 162 -1.85 14.07 10.34
CA LEU A 162 -2.70 14.42 11.47
C LEU A 162 -3.40 13.20 12.09
N GLY A 163 -2.87 11.99 11.87
CA GLY A 163 -3.48 10.72 12.26
C GLY A 163 -3.71 10.49 13.76
N GLY A 164 -3.15 11.35 14.62
CA GLY A 164 -3.43 11.33 16.07
C GLY A 164 -4.85 11.80 16.44
N ILE A 165 -5.56 12.44 15.51
CA ILE A 165 -6.91 12.98 15.74
C ILE A 165 -7.91 11.97 15.17
N ARG A 166 -8.46 11.10 16.02
CA ARG A 166 -9.49 10.12 15.65
C ARG A 166 -10.87 10.65 16.05
N TRP A 167 -11.54 11.33 15.14
CA TRP A 167 -12.85 11.94 15.42
C TRP A 167 -14.02 11.13 14.86
N ILE A 168 -13.81 10.31 13.84
CA ILE A 168 -14.85 9.60 13.11
C ILE A 168 -14.42 8.14 12.94
N LYS A 169 -15.40 7.23 12.89
CA LYS A 169 -15.13 5.81 12.60
C LYS A 169 -14.60 5.64 11.19
N ASP A 170 -13.55 4.84 11.02
CA ASP A 170 -13.00 4.51 9.71
C ASP A 170 -14.09 3.87 8.82
N GLN A 171 -14.14 4.28 7.57
CA GLN A 171 -15.05 3.73 6.56
C GLN A 171 -14.21 2.98 5.53
N LEU A 172 -14.11 1.68 5.71
CA LEU A 172 -13.32 0.79 4.87
C LEU A 172 -14.22 0.08 3.87
N ILE A 173 -13.83 0.13 2.59
CA ILE A 173 -14.44 -0.65 1.52
C ILE A 173 -13.49 -1.82 1.21
N SER A 174 -14.00 -3.05 1.24
CA SER A 174 -13.22 -4.21 0.84
C SER A 174 -12.78 -4.10 -0.61
N TRP A 175 -11.53 -4.43 -0.90
CA TRP A 175 -10.99 -4.41 -2.27
C TRP A 175 -11.85 -5.18 -3.27
N LYS A 176 -12.50 -6.25 -2.85
CA LYS A 176 -13.41 -7.05 -3.69
C LYS A 176 -14.55 -6.23 -4.34
N TYR A 177 -14.90 -5.09 -3.75
CA TYR A 177 -15.97 -4.21 -4.23
C TYR A 177 -15.44 -2.93 -4.87
N VAL A 178 -14.13 -2.78 -4.96
CA VAL A 178 -13.48 -1.58 -5.52
C VAL A 178 -13.27 -1.77 -7.01
N GLN A 179 -13.79 -0.84 -7.80
CA GLN A 179 -13.45 -0.69 -9.20
C GLN A 179 -12.78 0.66 -9.40
N PRO A 180 -11.47 0.70 -9.67
CA PRO A 180 -10.81 1.93 -10.02
C PRO A 180 -11.41 2.51 -11.30
N LEU A 181 -11.78 3.79 -11.27
CA LEU A 181 -12.18 4.49 -12.48
C LEU A 181 -10.89 4.94 -13.17
N SER A 182 -10.51 4.26 -14.25
CA SER A 182 -9.49 4.76 -15.14
C SER A 182 -10.07 6.00 -15.85
N VAL A 183 -9.53 7.16 -15.51
CA VAL A 183 -9.68 8.33 -16.39
C VAL A 183 -8.71 8.07 -17.52
N GLU A 184 -9.20 7.67 -18.69
CA GLU A 184 -8.43 7.72 -19.92
C GLU A 184 -8.05 9.18 -20.13
N GLU A 185 -6.77 9.49 -20.08
CA GLU A 185 -6.22 10.77 -20.54
C GLU A 185 -6.09 10.76 -22.06
#